data_1d37b9a8745e8a642413f09c93e04fc8
#
_entry.id   1d37b9a8745e8a642413f09c93e04fc8
#
_cell.length_a   1.000
_cell.length_b   1.000
_cell.length_c   1.000
_cell.angle_alpha   90.00
_cell.angle_beta   90.00
_cell.angle_gamma   90.00
#
_symmetry.space_group_name_H-M   'P 1'
#
loop_
_entity.id
_entity.type
_entity.pdbx_description
1 polymer ?
#
loop_
_entity_poly.entity_id
_entity_poly.type
_entity_poly.pdbx_seq_one_letter_code
_entity_poly.pdbx_strand_id
1 'polypeptide(L)'
;MAGTPIELHVDLVVEPTKEKDLVSTFHTVFEPTIGKQPGFISVSLLKLRVPGSAYRLVISFETEEQRLAWVASDDHQRVWPKMENNLTGPKFTTALWDKI
;
A
#
# COMPACT_ATOMS: atom_id res chain seq x y z
N MET A 1 6.32 -7.53 -24.92
CA MET A 1 7.45 -7.40 -23.99
C MET A 1 6.93 -6.92 -22.65
N ALA A 2 7.36 -7.56 -21.58
CA ALA A 2 6.98 -7.13 -20.27
C ALA A 2 7.57 -5.75 -19.96
N GLY A 3 6.83 -4.91 -19.26
CA GLY A 3 7.35 -3.64 -18.79
C GLY A 3 8.38 -3.82 -17.69
N THR A 4 9.03 -2.74 -17.32
CA THR A 4 9.95 -2.70 -16.19
C THR A 4 9.14 -2.89 -14.89
N PRO A 5 9.59 -3.72 -13.95
CA PRO A 5 8.95 -3.80 -12.65
C PRO A 5 8.97 -2.45 -11.95
N ILE A 6 7.89 -2.17 -11.24
CA ILE A 6 7.73 -0.88 -10.53
C ILE A 6 7.55 -1.11 -9.05
N GLU A 7 7.84 -0.07 -8.28
CA GLU A 7 7.65 -0.06 -6.84
C GLU A 7 6.98 1.24 -6.44
N LEU A 8 5.85 1.13 -5.77
CA LEU A 8 5.09 2.27 -5.26
C LEU A 8 5.35 2.42 -3.77
N HIS A 9 5.78 3.59 -3.35
CA HIS A 9 5.92 3.94 -1.94
C HIS A 9 4.76 4.85 -1.55
N VAL A 10 4.02 4.46 -0.53
CA VAL A 10 2.91 5.26 0.00
C VAL A 10 3.27 5.61 1.43
N ASP A 11 3.61 6.88 1.66
CA ASP A 11 3.91 7.36 3.01
C ASP A 11 2.60 7.71 3.70
N LEU A 12 2.36 7.09 4.85
CA LEU A 12 1.11 7.18 5.60
C LEU A 12 1.29 8.00 6.86
N VAL A 13 0.34 8.91 7.11
CA VAL A 13 0.25 9.60 8.40
C VAL A 13 -0.86 8.91 9.19
N VAL A 14 -0.49 8.12 10.19
CA VAL A 14 -1.41 7.27 10.93
C VAL A 14 -1.91 7.97 12.18
N GLU A 15 -3.21 7.87 12.45
CA GLU A 15 -3.76 8.35 13.71
C GLU A 15 -3.15 7.54 14.86
N PRO A 16 -2.48 8.17 15.84
CA PRO A 16 -1.73 7.41 16.87
C PRO A 16 -2.54 6.36 17.61
N THR A 17 -3.84 6.60 17.82
CA THR A 17 -4.70 5.64 18.52
C THR A 17 -5.12 4.48 17.62
N LYS A 18 -4.83 4.53 16.33
CA LYS A 18 -5.27 3.54 15.34
C LYS A 18 -4.12 2.76 14.72
N GLU A 19 -2.91 2.83 15.28
CA GLU A 19 -1.76 2.11 14.71
C GLU A 19 -2.00 0.59 14.71
N LYS A 20 -2.53 0.04 15.79
CA LYS A 20 -2.82 -1.40 15.86
C LYS A 20 -3.88 -1.81 14.84
N ASP A 21 -4.88 -0.97 14.63
CA ASP A 21 -5.94 -1.23 13.66
C ASP A 21 -5.38 -1.20 12.24
N LEU A 22 -4.47 -0.27 11.95
CA LEU A 22 -3.81 -0.22 10.65
C LEU A 22 -3.06 -1.52 10.38
N VAL A 23 -2.25 -1.97 11.31
CA VAL A 23 -1.45 -3.19 11.17
C VAL A 23 -2.35 -4.41 11.00
N SER A 24 -3.40 -4.52 11.81
CA SER A 24 -4.35 -5.62 11.72
C SER A 24 -5.08 -5.62 10.37
N THR A 25 -5.55 -4.47 9.91
CA THR A 25 -6.24 -4.34 8.63
C THR A 25 -5.29 -4.70 7.48
N PHE A 26 -4.04 -4.28 7.55
CA PHE A 26 -3.05 -4.63 6.55
C PHE A 26 -2.93 -6.15 6.42
N HIS A 27 -2.71 -6.85 7.54
CA HIS A 27 -2.47 -8.29 7.50
C HIS A 27 -3.72 -9.12 7.20
N THR A 28 -4.89 -8.69 7.67
CA THR A 28 -6.11 -9.50 7.55
C THR A 28 -6.94 -9.18 6.31
N VAL A 29 -6.79 -7.99 5.74
CA VAL A 29 -7.64 -7.52 4.64
C VAL A 29 -6.81 -7.11 3.43
N PHE A 30 -5.87 -6.19 3.58
CA PHE A 30 -5.17 -5.58 2.46
C PHE A 30 -4.19 -6.56 1.79
N GLU A 31 -3.29 -7.13 2.57
CA GLU A 31 -2.27 -8.04 2.07
C GLU A 31 -2.86 -9.26 1.35
N PRO A 32 -3.83 -9.98 1.92
CA PRO A 32 -4.43 -11.11 1.22
C PRO A 32 -5.13 -10.73 -0.08
N THR A 33 -5.71 -9.54 -0.15
CA THR A 33 -6.46 -9.09 -1.32
C THR A 33 -5.52 -8.67 -2.45
N ILE A 34 -4.53 -7.83 -2.16
CA ILE A 34 -3.57 -7.39 -3.19
C ILE A 34 -2.74 -8.56 -3.70
N GLY A 35 -2.44 -9.53 -2.84
CA GLY A 35 -1.62 -10.68 -3.21
C GLY A 35 -2.22 -11.56 -4.30
N LYS A 36 -3.51 -11.42 -4.58
CA LYS A 36 -4.21 -12.18 -5.62
C LYS A 36 -4.20 -11.48 -6.98
N GLN A 37 -3.67 -10.28 -7.06
CA GLN A 37 -3.78 -9.48 -8.28
C GLN A 37 -2.76 -9.90 -9.33
N PRO A 38 -3.13 -9.87 -10.62
CA PRO A 38 -2.19 -10.18 -11.70
C PRO A 38 -0.97 -9.25 -11.64
N GLY A 39 0.22 -9.83 -11.76
CA GLY A 39 1.47 -9.07 -11.75
C GLY A 39 1.96 -8.64 -10.38
N PHE A 40 1.25 -9.00 -9.31
CA PHE A 40 1.70 -8.68 -7.96
C PHE A 40 3.02 -9.38 -7.65
N ILE A 41 3.99 -8.62 -7.09
CA ILE A 41 5.27 -9.16 -6.66
C ILE A 41 5.35 -9.19 -5.13
N SER A 42 5.15 -8.04 -4.48
CA SER A 42 5.30 -7.96 -3.02
C SER A 42 4.60 -6.75 -2.45
N VAL A 43 4.29 -6.83 -1.16
CA VAL A 43 3.81 -5.70 -0.38
C VAL A 43 4.39 -5.78 1.02
N SER A 44 4.78 -4.63 1.57
CA SER A 44 5.30 -4.52 2.93
C SER A 44 4.74 -3.26 3.58
N LEU A 45 4.49 -3.35 4.88
CA LEU A 45 4.14 -2.19 5.69
C LEU A 45 5.32 -1.92 6.63
N LEU A 46 5.91 -0.73 6.52
CA LEU A 46 7.07 -0.34 7.31
C LEU A 46 6.68 0.74 8.30
N LYS A 47 7.21 0.65 9.51
CA LYS A 47 7.06 1.72 10.50
C LYS A 47 8.39 2.43 10.67
N LEU A 48 8.37 3.77 10.64
CA LEU A 48 9.57 4.54 10.91
C LEU A 48 10.06 4.25 12.34
N ARG A 49 11.35 3.97 12.47
CA ARG A 49 11.92 3.53 13.76
C ARG A 49 11.95 4.62 14.82
N VAL A 50 12.09 5.88 14.43
CA VAL A 50 12.05 7.01 15.37
C VAL A 50 10.63 7.22 15.89
N PRO A 51 10.45 7.81 17.08
CA PRO A 51 9.11 8.02 17.64
C PRO A 51 8.20 8.79 16.69
N GLY A 52 6.94 8.36 16.61
CA GLY A 52 5.93 8.93 15.75
C GLY A 52 5.06 7.84 15.14
N SER A 53 4.09 8.25 14.35
CA SER A 53 3.14 7.34 13.70
C SER A 53 3.28 7.35 12.17
N ALA A 54 4.51 7.53 11.69
CA ALA A 54 4.81 7.48 10.26
C ALA A 54 5.03 6.04 9.81
N TYR A 55 4.30 5.64 8.78
CA TYR A 55 4.41 4.33 8.16
C TYR A 55 4.62 4.48 6.67
N ARG A 56 5.17 3.45 6.05
CA ARG A 56 5.31 3.38 4.59
C ARG A 56 4.80 2.05 4.09
N LEU A 57 3.91 2.11 3.09
CA LEU A 57 3.44 0.93 2.37
C LEU A 57 4.28 0.82 1.10
N VAL A 58 4.90 -0.33 0.89
CA VAL A 58 5.74 -0.57 -0.29
C VAL A 58 5.10 -1.68 -1.11
N ILE A 59 4.68 -1.35 -2.34
CA ILE A 59 3.97 -2.26 -3.23
C ILE A 59 4.79 -2.43 -4.51
N SER A 60 4.95 -3.67 -4.96
CA SER A 60 5.66 -3.94 -6.21
C SER A 60 4.79 -4.77 -7.16
N PHE A 61 4.77 -4.36 -8.42
CA PHE A 61 4.10 -5.06 -9.53
C PHE A 61 5.08 -5.26 -10.68
N GLU A 62 4.82 -6.26 -11.51
CA GLU A 62 5.66 -6.52 -12.68
C GLU A 62 5.62 -5.40 -13.70
N THR A 63 4.48 -4.70 -13.83
CA THR A 63 4.32 -3.58 -14.74
C THR A 63 3.42 -2.51 -14.13
N GLU A 64 3.60 -1.26 -14.59
CA GLU A 64 2.73 -0.15 -14.22
C GLU A 64 1.30 -0.37 -14.68
N GLU A 65 1.12 -0.99 -15.84
CA GLU A 65 -0.21 -1.30 -16.36
C GLU A 65 -0.99 -2.20 -15.39
N GLN A 66 -0.32 -3.23 -14.85
CA GLN A 66 -0.94 -4.12 -13.88
C GLN A 66 -1.25 -3.41 -12.56
N ARG A 67 -0.37 -2.51 -12.12
CA ARG A 67 -0.63 -1.70 -10.93
C ARG A 67 -1.86 -0.82 -11.12
N LEU A 68 -1.99 -0.19 -12.28
CA LEU A 68 -3.14 0.65 -12.58
C LEU A 68 -4.44 -0.17 -12.62
N ALA A 69 -4.37 -1.40 -13.13
CA ALA A 69 -5.52 -2.31 -13.10
C ALA A 69 -5.92 -2.66 -11.67
N TRP A 70 -4.95 -2.86 -10.78
CA TRP A 70 -5.23 -3.07 -9.36
C TRP A 70 -5.96 -1.86 -8.75
N VAL A 71 -5.46 -0.65 -9.01
CA VAL A 71 -6.07 0.58 -8.47
C VAL A 71 -7.51 0.73 -8.94
N ALA A 72 -7.79 0.35 -10.19
CA ALA A 72 -9.15 0.45 -10.76
C ALA A 72 -10.06 -0.71 -10.36
N SER A 73 -9.55 -1.74 -9.71
CA SER A 73 -10.33 -2.94 -9.38
C SER A 73 -11.33 -2.71 -8.26
N ASP A 74 -12.37 -3.52 -8.25
CA ASP A 74 -13.35 -3.54 -7.15
C ASP A 74 -12.67 -3.91 -5.83
N ASP A 75 -11.68 -4.78 -5.87
CA ASP A 75 -10.93 -5.17 -4.68
C ASP A 75 -10.24 -3.98 -4.04
N HIS A 76 -9.57 -3.14 -4.83
CA HIS A 76 -8.93 -1.93 -4.31
C HIS A 76 -9.97 -0.97 -3.71
N GLN A 77 -11.07 -0.75 -4.41
CA GLN A 77 -12.14 0.13 -3.94
C GLN A 77 -12.73 -0.37 -2.61
N ARG A 78 -12.70 -1.66 -2.37
CA ARG A 78 -13.21 -2.27 -1.14
C ARG A 78 -12.21 -2.19 0.01
N VAL A 79 -10.92 -2.44 -0.24
CA VAL A 79 -9.94 -2.59 0.85
C VAL A 79 -9.17 -1.31 1.19
N TRP A 80 -8.90 -0.45 0.21
CA TRP A 80 -8.14 0.78 0.48
C TRP A 80 -8.82 1.71 1.49
N PRO A 81 -10.14 1.95 1.41
CA PRO A 81 -10.80 2.77 2.42
C PRO A 81 -10.63 2.25 3.84
N LYS A 82 -10.53 0.93 4.01
CA LYS A 82 -10.31 0.33 5.34
C LYS A 82 -8.92 0.67 5.88
N MET A 83 -7.92 0.77 5.02
CA MET A 83 -6.60 1.26 5.40
C MET A 83 -6.66 2.77 5.70
N GLU A 84 -7.29 3.51 4.81
CA GLU A 84 -7.35 4.97 4.88
C GLU A 84 -8.07 5.47 6.12
N ASN A 85 -9.03 4.73 6.65
CA ASN A 85 -9.76 5.08 7.86
C ASN A 85 -8.87 5.20 9.10
N ASN A 86 -7.64 4.70 9.05
CA ASN A 86 -6.69 4.77 10.15
C ASN A 86 -5.72 5.95 10.03
N LEU A 87 -5.87 6.76 8.99
CA LEU A 87 -4.97 7.85 8.68
C LEU A 87 -5.52 9.20 9.14
N THR A 88 -4.63 10.15 9.38
CA THR A 88 -5.00 11.50 9.82
C THR A 88 -4.18 12.55 9.08
N GLY A 89 -4.56 13.83 9.23
CA GLY A 89 -3.87 14.96 8.60
C GLY A 89 -3.88 14.87 7.08
N PRO A 90 -2.73 15.01 6.42
CA PRO A 90 -2.65 14.89 4.97
C PRO A 90 -2.84 13.45 4.47
N LYS A 91 -3.04 12.50 5.35
CA LYS A 91 -3.28 11.07 5.12
C LYS A 91 -2.12 10.35 4.45
N PHE A 92 -1.83 10.60 3.19
CA PHE A 92 -0.76 9.89 2.51
C PHE A 92 -0.21 10.68 1.32
N THR A 93 1.02 10.33 0.94
CA THR A 93 1.66 10.78 -0.30
C THR A 93 2.24 9.57 -1.01
N THR A 94 2.37 9.65 -2.32
CA THR A 94 2.85 8.52 -3.12
C THR A 94 4.07 8.90 -3.96
N ALA A 95 4.93 7.91 -4.20
CA ALA A 95 6.05 8.03 -5.13
C ALA A 95 6.18 6.72 -5.87
N LEU A 96 6.31 6.79 -7.19
CA LEU A 96 6.43 5.62 -8.05
C LEU A 96 7.86 5.51 -8.56
N TRP A 97 8.44 4.33 -8.42
CA TRP A 97 9.84 4.06 -8.75
C TRP A 97 9.94 2.92 -9.76
N ASP A 98 10.86 3.05 -10.71
CA ASP A 98 11.20 1.96 -11.61
C ASP A 98 12.31 1.13 -10.99
N LYS A 99 12.18 -0.19 -11.05
CA LYS A 99 13.28 -1.08 -10.67
C LYS A 99 14.23 -1.22 -11.84
N ILE A 100 15.50 -0.99 -11.59
CA ILE A 100 16.52 -1.03 -12.63
C ILE A 100 17.16 -2.41 -12.72
#